data_e3931e0d62df73c2afbb53c3feabe23b
#
_entry.id   e3931e0d62df73c2afbb53c3feabe23b
#
_cell.length_a   1.000
_cell.length_b   1.000
_cell.length_c   1.000
_cell.angle_alpha   90.00
_cell.angle_beta   90.00
_cell.angle_gamma   90.00
#
_symmetry.space_group_name_H-M   'P 1'
#
loop_
_entity.id
_entity.type
_entity.pdbx_description
1 polymer ?
#
loop_
_entity_poly.entity_id
_entity_poly.type
_entity_poly.pdbx_seq_one_letter_code
_entity_poly.pdbx_strand_id
1 'polypeptide(L)'
;MNRTDPVRRGDIFFADLSPVVGSEQGGVRPVLIIQNDAGNRHSPTVIAAAITSRLGKANLPTHITVSAKTCGLTRDSIVLLEQIRTLDKTRLRERMGRLDEPAMAKIDGAIAVSFGLASKPARSIPPLRPS
;
A
#
# COMPACT_ATOMS: atom_id res chain seq x y z
N MET A 1 -14.41 15.59 6.20
CA MET A 1 -13.31 16.02 7.06
C MET A 1 -12.29 16.81 6.26
N ASN A 2 -11.99 17.99 6.72
CA ASN A 2 -10.98 18.80 6.06
C ASN A 2 -9.61 18.38 6.51
N ARG A 3 -8.79 18.07 5.57
CA ARG A 3 -7.42 17.71 5.85
C ARG A 3 -6.54 18.86 5.44
N THR A 4 -5.79 19.39 6.39
CA THR A 4 -4.90 20.52 6.13
C THR A 4 -3.54 20.04 5.61
N ASP A 5 -3.11 18.84 6.01
CA ASP A 5 -1.84 18.31 5.59
C ASP A 5 -1.95 17.66 4.22
N PRO A 6 -0.97 17.85 3.35
CA PRO A 6 -0.99 17.18 2.05
C PRO A 6 -0.80 15.68 2.23
N VAL A 7 -1.45 14.94 1.35
CA VAL A 7 -1.23 13.49 1.26
C VAL A 7 0.11 13.27 0.58
N ARG A 8 0.93 12.38 1.12
CA ARG A 8 2.25 12.06 0.57
C ARG A 8 2.42 10.58 0.35
N ARG A 9 3.20 10.23 -0.63
CA ARG A 9 3.56 8.83 -0.86
C ARG A 9 4.25 8.28 0.38
N GLY A 10 3.80 7.11 0.84
CA GLY A 10 4.31 6.51 2.06
C GLY A 10 3.47 6.78 3.29
N ASP A 11 2.50 7.69 3.22
CA ASP A 11 1.59 7.93 4.31
C ASP A 11 0.62 6.77 4.48
N ILE A 12 0.24 6.51 5.73
CA ILE A 12 -0.77 5.53 6.08
C ILE A 12 -2.00 6.25 6.59
N PHE A 13 -3.14 5.99 5.97
CA PHE A 13 -4.43 6.56 6.36
C PHE A 13 -5.41 5.45 6.63
N PHE A 14 -6.34 5.67 7.57
CA PHE A 14 -7.58 4.90 7.52
C PHE A 14 -8.41 5.38 6.35
N ALA A 15 -9.05 4.45 5.67
CA ALA A 15 -9.90 4.74 4.53
C ALA A 15 -11.09 3.82 4.52
N ASP A 16 -12.20 4.32 4.00
CA ASP A 16 -13.40 3.50 3.79
C ASP A 16 -13.26 2.82 2.43
N LEU A 17 -13.08 1.52 2.44
CA LEU A 17 -12.88 0.73 1.25
C LEU A 17 -14.17 0.14 0.68
N SER A 18 -15.29 0.34 1.37
CA SER A 18 -16.57 -0.19 0.92
C SER A 18 -17.14 0.64 -0.23
N PRO A 19 -17.91 0.05 -1.13
CA PRO A 19 -18.22 -1.37 -1.23
C PRO A 19 -17.12 -2.17 -1.91
N VAL A 20 -17.08 -3.47 -1.61
CA VAL A 20 -16.11 -4.38 -2.22
C VAL A 20 -16.83 -5.64 -2.71
N VAL A 21 -16.11 -6.44 -3.49
CA VAL A 21 -16.63 -7.70 -4.04
C VAL A 21 -15.68 -8.83 -3.65
N GLY A 22 -16.26 -9.91 -3.14
CA GLY A 22 -15.52 -11.16 -2.90
C GLY A 22 -14.33 -11.00 -1.97
N SER A 23 -13.17 -11.33 -2.46
CA SER A 23 -11.93 -11.37 -1.67
C SER A 23 -11.27 -10.03 -1.46
N GLU A 24 -11.84 -8.94 -1.97
CA GLU A 24 -11.28 -7.61 -1.78
C GLU A 24 -11.37 -7.20 -0.31
N GLN A 25 -10.37 -6.45 0.16
CA GLN A 25 -10.41 -5.90 1.50
C GLN A 25 -11.47 -4.80 1.57
N GLY A 26 -12.36 -4.90 2.57
CA GLY A 26 -13.46 -3.94 2.72
C GLY A 26 -13.51 -3.33 4.11
N GLY A 27 -14.46 -2.42 4.30
CA GLY A 27 -14.64 -1.69 5.55
C GLY A 27 -13.64 -0.56 5.73
N VAL A 28 -13.61 0.02 6.94
CA VAL A 28 -12.65 1.08 7.26
C VAL A 28 -11.35 0.41 7.71
N ARG A 29 -10.29 0.61 6.95
CA ARG A 29 -9.02 -0.06 7.16
C ARG A 29 -7.87 0.85 6.84
N PRO A 30 -6.68 0.56 7.38
CA PRO A 30 -5.51 1.31 6.98
C PRO A 30 -5.12 0.98 5.55
N VAL A 31 -4.65 1.99 4.85
CA VAL A 31 -4.11 1.87 3.50
C VAL A 31 -2.79 2.63 3.42
N LEU A 32 -1.93 2.19 2.52
CA LEU A 32 -0.66 2.86 2.25
C LEU A 32 -0.80 3.65 0.94
N ILE A 33 -0.47 4.92 0.99
CA ILE A 33 -0.48 5.77 -0.22
C ILE A 33 0.75 5.44 -1.04
N ILE A 34 0.54 4.98 -2.26
CA ILE A 34 1.62 4.61 -3.16
C ILE A 34 1.69 5.47 -4.41
N GLN A 35 0.72 6.36 -4.61
CA GLN A 35 0.71 7.28 -5.73
C GLN A 35 1.85 8.29 -5.59
N ASN A 36 2.40 8.73 -6.72
CA ASN A 36 3.46 9.74 -6.73
C ASN A 36 2.93 11.07 -6.17
N ASP A 37 3.85 11.91 -5.68
CA ASP A 37 3.45 13.10 -4.96
C ASP A 37 2.87 14.21 -5.84
N ALA A 38 3.22 14.25 -7.11
CA ALA A 38 2.56 15.18 -8.03
C ALA A 38 1.09 14.83 -8.16
N GLY A 39 0.77 13.54 -8.33
CA GLY A 39 -0.62 13.08 -8.34
C GLY A 39 -1.31 13.33 -7.01
N ASN A 40 -0.60 13.10 -5.91
CA ASN A 40 -1.17 13.33 -4.58
C ASN A 40 -1.57 14.80 -4.38
N ARG A 41 -0.83 15.73 -4.96
CA ARG A 41 -1.15 17.15 -4.85
C ARG A 41 -2.29 17.58 -5.76
N HIS A 42 -2.33 17.03 -6.97
CA HIS A 42 -3.18 17.62 -8.02
C HIS A 42 -4.39 16.78 -8.39
N SER A 43 -4.40 15.49 -8.04
CA SER A 43 -5.52 14.63 -8.38
C SER A 43 -6.56 14.60 -7.26
N PRO A 44 -7.86 14.47 -7.58
CA PRO A 44 -8.87 14.22 -6.54
C PRO A 44 -8.82 12.80 -5.99
N THR A 45 -8.02 11.94 -6.59
CA THR A 45 -7.90 10.53 -6.18
C THR A 45 -6.48 10.20 -5.77
N VAL A 46 -6.34 9.10 -5.04
CA VAL A 46 -5.04 8.53 -4.70
C VAL A 46 -5.03 7.07 -5.08
N ILE A 47 -3.84 6.54 -5.30
CA ILE A 47 -3.62 5.11 -5.48
C ILE A 47 -3.07 4.58 -4.16
N ALA A 48 -3.70 3.54 -3.63
CA ALA A 48 -3.36 3.02 -2.31
C ALA A 48 -3.40 1.50 -2.30
N ALA A 49 -2.62 0.92 -1.39
CA ALA A 49 -2.59 -0.52 -1.15
C ALA A 49 -3.23 -0.83 0.20
N ALA A 50 -4.01 -1.88 0.26
CA ALA A 50 -4.66 -2.31 1.49
C ALA A 50 -3.64 -2.84 2.49
N ILE A 51 -3.93 -2.65 3.77
CA ILE A 51 -3.11 -3.16 4.87
C ILE A 51 -3.99 -4.04 5.75
N THR A 52 -3.45 -5.17 6.18
CA THR A 52 -4.16 -6.08 7.08
C THR A 52 -3.29 -6.42 8.28
N SER A 53 -3.91 -6.59 9.44
CA SER A 53 -3.21 -7.09 10.62
C SER A 53 -3.26 -8.61 10.75
N ARG A 54 -3.82 -9.30 9.77
CA ARG A 54 -3.88 -10.76 9.78
C ARG A 54 -2.56 -11.34 9.33
N LEU A 55 -1.69 -11.63 10.28
CA LEU A 55 -0.33 -12.09 9.97
C LEU A 55 -0.25 -13.55 9.58
N GLY A 56 -1.32 -14.31 9.76
CA GLY A 56 -1.32 -15.73 9.41
C GLY A 56 -1.58 -16.05 7.96
N LYS A 57 -1.73 -15.06 7.11
CA LYS A 57 -1.96 -15.29 5.68
C LYS A 57 -0.72 -15.85 5.00
N ALA A 58 -0.94 -16.56 3.90
CA ALA A 58 0.17 -17.05 3.10
C ALA A 58 1.01 -15.86 2.62
N ASN A 59 2.32 -16.02 2.70
CA ASN A 59 3.24 -15.00 2.22
C ASN A 59 3.31 -15.05 0.70
N LEU A 60 3.04 -13.92 0.08
CA LEU A 60 3.23 -13.73 -1.34
C LEU A 60 4.38 -12.75 -1.54
N PRO A 61 5.04 -12.76 -2.69
CA PRO A 61 6.08 -11.76 -2.96
C PRO A 61 5.54 -10.32 -2.99
N THR A 62 4.21 -10.17 -3.04
CA THR A 62 3.55 -8.87 -2.97
C THR A 62 3.18 -8.47 -1.55
N HIS A 63 3.50 -9.27 -0.54
CA HIS A 63 3.21 -8.97 0.86
C HIS A 63 4.45 -8.39 1.54
N ILE A 64 4.31 -7.21 2.14
CA ILE A 64 5.40 -6.56 2.87
C ILE A 64 4.96 -6.36 4.31
N THR A 65 5.67 -6.99 5.23
CA THR A 65 5.39 -6.85 6.67
C THR A 65 5.94 -5.51 7.15
N VAL A 66 5.16 -4.81 7.95
CA VAL A 66 5.55 -3.54 8.55
C VAL A 66 5.33 -3.61 10.06
N SER A 67 6.28 -3.08 10.82
CA SER A 67 6.23 -3.10 12.27
C SER A 67 5.40 -1.93 12.78
N ALA A 68 4.53 -2.22 13.74
CA ALA A 68 3.74 -1.18 14.40
C ALA A 68 4.61 -0.09 15.00
N LYS A 69 5.78 -0.48 15.52
CA LYS A 69 6.68 0.47 16.18
C LYS A 69 7.20 1.56 15.25
N THR A 70 7.30 1.27 13.97
CA THR A 70 7.94 2.19 13.03
C THR A 70 6.97 2.85 12.07
N CYS A 71 5.73 2.40 12.00
CA CYS A 71 4.80 2.91 11.00
C CYS A 71 3.58 3.63 11.57
N GLY A 72 3.43 3.66 12.88
CA GLY A 72 2.31 4.37 13.52
C GLY A 72 1.03 3.57 13.65
N LEU A 73 1.02 2.33 13.21
CA LEU A 73 -0.13 1.45 13.40
C LEU A 73 -0.08 0.82 14.80
N THR A 74 -1.24 0.35 15.27
CA THR A 74 -1.33 -0.27 16.60
C THR A 74 -0.87 -1.72 16.61
N ARG A 75 -0.76 -2.36 15.46
CA ARG A 75 -0.35 -3.76 15.32
C ARG A 75 0.60 -3.91 14.14
N ASP A 76 1.47 -4.89 14.26
CA ASP A 76 2.25 -5.32 13.11
C ASP A 76 1.29 -5.75 12.01
N SER A 77 1.61 -5.41 10.80
CA SER A 77 0.67 -5.53 9.68
C SER A 77 1.38 -5.94 8.42
N ILE A 78 0.58 -6.29 7.41
CA ILE A 78 1.08 -6.63 6.09
C ILE A 78 0.44 -5.68 5.08
N VAL A 79 1.27 -5.07 4.25
CA VAL A 79 0.80 -4.31 3.09
C VAL A 79 0.61 -5.29 1.95
N LEU A 80 -0.56 -5.25 1.34
CA LEU A 80 -0.97 -6.19 0.30
C LEU A 80 -0.86 -5.50 -1.06
N LEU A 81 0.25 -5.70 -1.74
CA LEU A 81 0.48 -5.01 -3.01
C LEU A 81 -0.25 -5.68 -4.19
N GLU A 82 -0.99 -6.74 -3.95
CA GLU A 82 -1.96 -7.26 -4.92
C GLU A 82 -3.34 -6.63 -4.71
N GLN A 83 -3.55 -5.86 -3.64
CA GLN A 83 -4.81 -5.19 -3.32
C GLN A 83 -4.62 -3.67 -3.47
N ILE A 84 -4.33 -3.26 -4.68
CA ILE A 84 -4.09 -1.86 -5.01
C ILE A 84 -5.33 -1.32 -5.69
N ARG A 85 -5.75 -0.12 -5.30
CA ARG A 85 -6.92 0.49 -5.89
C ARG A 85 -6.83 2.00 -5.85
N THR A 86 -7.62 2.62 -6.71
CA THR A 86 -7.80 4.07 -6.71
C THR A 86 -8.92 4.43 -5.74
N LEU A 87 -8.66 5.41 -4.91
CA LEU A 87 -9.63 5.91 -3.93
C LEU A 87 -9.83 7.40 -4.13
N ASP A 88 -11.08 7.84 -4.08
CA ASP A 88 -11.36 9.26 -3.95
C ASP A 88 -10.80 9.74 -2.62
N LYS A 89 -10.22 10.94 -2.60
CA LYS A 89 -9.63 11.47 -1.36
C LYS A 89 -10.66 11.61 -0.24
N THR A 90 -11.93 11.73 -0.57
CA THR A 90 -12.98 11.82 0.45
C THR A 90 -13.14 10.52 1.24
N ARG A 91 -12.60 9.42 0.74
CA ARG A 91 -12.63 8.16 1.49
C ARG A 91 -11.56 8.09 2.58
N LEU A 92 -10.57 8.98 2.55
CA LEU A 92 -9.49 8.98 3.53
C LEU A 92 -10.00 9.57 4.85
N ARG A 93 -9.63 8.90 5.94
CA ARG A 93 -9.93 9.33 7.31
C ARG A 93 -8.66 9.87 7.94
N GLU A 94 -8.36 9.47 9.16
CA GLU A 94 -7.18 9.94 9.87
C GLU A 94 -5.89 9.41 9.25
N ARG A 95 -4.88 10.28 9.27
CA ARG A 95 -3.53 9.84 8.96
C ARG A 95 -2.96 9.12 10.20
N MET A 96 -2.53 7.90 10.00
CA MET A 96 -2.04 7.05 11.10
C MET A 96 -0.55 7.10 11.27
N GLY A 97 0.18 7.30 10.21
CA GLY A 97 1.62 7.25 10.27
C GLY A 97 2.24 7.28 8.88
N ARG A 98 3.45 6.76 8.80
CA ARG A 98 4.23 6.84 7.57
C ARG A 98 5.29 5.75 7.56
N LEU A 99 5.57 5.19 6.39
CA LEU A 99 6.70 4.29 6.22
C LEU A 99 7.96 5.08 5.93
N ASP A 100 9.08 4.58 6.43
CA ASP A 100 10.39 5.18 6.14
C ASP A 100 10.90 4.72 4.77
N GLU A 101 12.02 5.28 4.35
CA GLU A 101 12.58 4.98 3.03
C GLU A 101 12.97 3.53 2.84
N PRO A 102 13.62 2.86 3.80
CA PRO A 102 13.92 1.44 3.62
C PRO A 102 12.68 0.58 3.44
N ALA A 103 11.61 0.88 4.18
CA ALA A 103 10.36 0.15 4.02
C ALA A 103 9.74 0.44 2.66
N MET A 104 9.77 1.70 2.22
CA MET A 104 9.22 2.05 0.92
C MET A 104 10.00 1.40 -0.23
N ALA A 105 11.29 1.18 -0.08
CA ALA A 105 12.05 0.46 -1.10
C ALA A 105 11.52 -0.96 -1.28
N LYS A 106 11.17 -1.62 -0.18
CA LYS A 106 10.55 -2.96 -0.26
C LYS A 106 9.18 -2.89 -0.90
N ILE A 107 8.41 -1.86 -0.59
CA ILE A 107 7.11 -1.64 -1.21
C ILE A 107 7.27 -1.49 -2.72
N ASP A 108 8.24 -0.70 -3.16
CA ASP A 108 8.49 -0.49 -4.60
C ASP A 108 8.79 -1.80 -5.31
N GLY A 109 9.61 -2.64 -4.68
CA GLY A 109 9.91 -3.96 -5.24
C GLY A 109 8.66 -4.83 -5.36
N ALA A 110 7.81 -4.82 -4.34
CA ALA A 110 6.59 -5.61 -4.36
C ALA A 110 5.59 -5.08 -5.39
N ILE A 111 5.53 -3.76 -5.58
CA ILE A 111 4.69 -3.17 -6.64
C ILE A 111 5.17 -3.67 -8.01
N ALA A 112 6.48 -3.67 -8.23
CA ALA A 112 7.04 -4.13 -9.49
C ALA A 112 6.66 -5.60 -9.76
N VAL A 113 6.70 -6.43 -8.72
CA VAL A 113 6.26 -7.83 -8.85
C VAL A 113 4.77 -7.89 -9.15
N SER A 114 3.96 -7.15 -8.41
CA SER A 114 2.50 -7.17 -8.54
C SER A 114 2.07 -6.75 -9.94
N PHE A 115 2.76 -5.79 -10.52
CA PHE A 115 2.42 -5.24 -11.83
C PHE A 115 3.12 -5.97 -12.99
N GLY A 116 3.89 -7.00 -12.67
CA GLY A 116 4.57 -7.75 -13.71
C GLY A 116 5.80 -7.05 -14.27
N LEU A 117 6.35 -6.07 -13.57
CA LEU A 117 7.52 -5.33 -14.00
C LEU A 117 8.82 -5.98 -13.54
N ALA A 118 8.75 -6.85 -12.53
CA ALA A 118 9.88 -7.62 -12.04
C ALA A 118 9.35 -8.95 -11.53
N SER A 119 10.17 -10.00 -11.61
CA SER A 119 9.71 -11.33 -11.23
C SER A 119 9.82 -11.56 -9.73
N LYS A 120 10.97 -11.26 -9.13
CA LYS A 120 11.17 -11.43 -7.70
C LYS A 120 12.19 -10.45 -7.20
N PRO A 121 12.02 -9.92 -5.98
CA PRO A 121 13.04 -9.06 -5.42
C PRO A 121 14.29 -9.85 -5.06
N ALA A 122 15.42 -9.18 -5.09
CA ALA A 122 16.67 -9.62 -4.48
C ALA A 122 17.18 -10.97 -4.95
N ARG A 123 17.05 -11.29 -6.22
CA ARG A 123 17.62 -12.51 -6.77
C ARG A 123 18.29 -12.19 -8.08
N SER A 124 19.28 -13.02 -8.42
CA SER A 124 19.82 -12.91 -9.76
C SER A 124 18.68 -13.19 -10.73
N ILE A 125 18.55 -12.32 -11.68
CA ILE A 125 17.45 -12.38 -12.61
C ILE A 125 17.87 -13.27 -13.77
N PRO A 126 17.10 -14.32 -14.06
CA PRO A 126 17.40 -15.12 -15.24
C PRO A 126 17.23 -14.28 -16.48
N PRO A 127 17.89 -14.66 -17.58
CA PRO A 127 17.68 -13.95 -18.83
C PRO A 127 16.19 -13.86 -19.16
N LEU A 128 15.80 -12.72 -19.71
CA LEU A 128 14.42 -12.54 -20.12
C LEU A 128 14.06 -13.58 -21.17
N ARG A 129 12.91 -14.19 -20.99
CA ARG A 129 12.40 -15.13 -21.95
C ARG A 129 11.36 -14.42 -22.80
N PRO A 130 11.34 -14.73 -24.10
CA PRO A 130 10.25 -14.23 -24.91
C PRO A 130 8.94 -14.75 -24.34
N SER A 131 7.99 -13.88 -24.20
CA SER A 131 6.71 -14.27 -23.66
C SER A 131 5.79 -14.79 -24.73
#